data_b6e81efdfec7b07da56b526a92eae8dc
#
_entry.id   b6e81efdfec7b07da56b526a92eae8dc
#
_cell.length_a   1.000
_cell.length_b   1.000
_cell.length_c   1.000
_cell.angle_alpha   90.00
_cell.angle_beta   90.00
_cell.angle_gamma   90.00
#
_symmetry.space_group_name_H-M   'P 1'
#
loop_
_entity.id
_entity.type
_entity.pdbx_description
1 polymer ?
#
loop_
_entity_poly.entity_id
_entity_poly.type
_entity_poly.pdbx_seq_one_letter_code
_entity_poly.pdbx_strand_id
1 'polypeptide(L)'
;VFYIYNDGIIWGTNSFIGVSKLDPRTAEYSHYPFDIDRVNGTPYIQAHGMTIDSSDDIFWIEFYGKHVGRLNPSTGKMDRYPMDPEGKVYNIHGHTPDLDSKENVWFTVITGNKMGVWDRETEKISLYEIPTPNSFPYGIDVDQQDNVYFAELFGCKVGVINSNTKQFKEYPALASPCSMNRVMVD
;
A
#
# COMPACT_ATOMS: atom_id res chain seq x y z
N VAL A 1 11.26 1.24 3.70
CA VAL A 1 10.54 2.53 3.59
C VAL A 1 10.36 3.08 4.98
N PHE A 2 10.47 4.42 5.14
CA PHE A 2 10.27 5.11 6.41
C PHE A 2 9.19 6.17 6.25
N TYR A 3 8.37 6.33 7.29
CA TYR A 3 7.38 7.40 7.40
C TYR A 3 7.58 8.13 8.73
N ILE A 4 7.49 9.46 8.70
CA ILE A 4 7.45 10.30 9.89
C ILE A 4 5.99 10.63 10.14
N TYR A 5 5.46 10.19 11.28
CA TYR A 5 4.08 10.46 11.65
C TYR A 5 3.93 11.84 12.32
N ASN A 6 2.68 12.33 12.45
CA ASN A 6 2.39 13.68 12.93
C ASN A 6 2.94 13.99 14.34
N ASP A 7 3.16 12.99 15.18
CA ASP A 7 3.77 13.10 16.51
C ASP A 7 5.31 13.07 16.49
N GLY A 8 5.92 12.97 15.31
CA GLY A 8 7.37 12.88 15.10
C GLY A 8 7.95 11.49 15.27
N ILE A 9 7.12 10.47 15.52
CA ILE A 9 7.55 9.07 15.55
C ILE A 9 7.90 8.60 14.14
N ILE A 10 8.99 7.87 14.03
CA ILE A 10 9.43 7.28 12.76
C ILE A 10 9.03 5.81 12.73
N TRP A 11 8.20 5.47 11.76
CA TRP A 11 7.86 4.08 11.46
C TRP A 11 8.56 3.61 10.20
N GLY A 12 8.94 2.35 10.15
CA GLY A 12 9.59 1.78 9.00
C GLY A 12 9.28 0.31 8.81
N THR A 13 9.12 -0.10 7.55
CA THR A 13 9.12 -1.52 7.18
C THR A 13 10.53 -1.96 6.83
N ASN A 14 10.99 -3.03 7.45
CA ASN A 14 12.14 -3.77 6.96
C ASN A 14 11.62 -4.94 6.13
N SER A 15 12.00 -4.99 4.86
CA SER A 15 11.40 -5.83 3.83
C SER A 15 11.16 -7.29 4.22
N PHE A 16 11.99 -7.85 5.12
CA PHE A 16 11.96 -9.28 5.42
C PHE A 16 11.84 -9.62 6.91
N ILE A 17 11.98 -8.63 7.80
CA ILE A 17 12.09 -8.94 9.23
C ILE A 17 11.01 -8.33 10.10
N GLY A 18 10.34 -7.26 9.70
CA GLY A 18 9.29 -6.69 10.52
C GLY A 18 8.99 -5.22 10.29
N VAL A 19 8.17 -4.69 11.19
CA VAL A 19 7.88 -3.26 11.33
C VAL A 19 8.68 -2.71 12.50
N SER A 20 9.21 -1.52 12.37
CA SER A 20 10.02 -0.86 13.39
C SER A 20 9.49 0.52 13.72
N LYS A 21 9.62 0.90 14.97
CA LYS A 21 9.27 2.21 15.51
C LYS A 21 10.49 2.83 16.17
N LEU A 22 10.75 4.11 15.91
CA LEU A 22 11.77 4.91 16.60
C LEU A 22 11.15 6.22 17.07
N ASP A 23 11.25 6.51 18.37
CA ASP A 23 11.03 7.87 18.89
C ASP A 23 12.38 8.62 18.89
N PRO A 24 12.57 9.61 18.00
CA PRO A 24 13.85 10.32 17.90
C PRO A 24 14.13 11.23 19.11
N ARG A 25 13.13 11.54 19.93
CA ARG A 25 13.28 12.39 21.13
C ARG A 25 13.88 11.63 22.29
N THR A 26 13.56 10.34 22.43
CA THR A 26 14.02 9.46 23.51
C THR A 26 15.07 8.45 23.07
N ALA A 27 15.24 8.30 21.75
CA ALA A 27 15.98 7.22 21.11
C ALA A 27 15.44 5.81 21.42
N GLU A 28 14.20 5.72 21.88
CA GLU A 28 13.53 4.44 22.09
C GLU A 28 13.22 3.78 20.74
N TYR A 29 13.61 2.52 20.63
CA TYR A 29 13.41 1.70 19.46
C TYR A 29 12.58 0.47 19.81
N SER A 30 11.53 0.20 19.01
CA SER A 30 10.72 -1.01 19.11
C SER A 30 10.73 -1.74 17.77
N HIS A 31 10.70 -3.06 17.84
CA HIS A 31 10.66 -3.91 16.65
C HIS A 31 9.58 -4.98 16.79
N TYR A 32 8.76 -5.09 15.75
CA TYR A 32 7.66 -6.04 15.64
C TYR A 32 8.04 -7.01 14.50
N PRO A 33 8.59 -8.19 14.85
CA PRO A 33 9.03 -9.15 13.84
C PRO A 33 7.85 -9.76 13.12
N PHE A 34 7.98 -9.98 11.80
CA PHE A 34 7.00 -10.76 11.08
C PHE A 34 7.07 -12.21 11.57
N ASP A 35 5.90 -12.76 11.96
CA ASP A 35 5.75 -14.21 12.15
C ASP A 35 5.68 -14.85 10.76
N ILE A 36 6.82 -15.36 10.34
CA ILE A 36 7.00 -15.87 9.00
C ILE A 36 7.04 -17.39 9.07
N ASP A 37 6.01 -18.04 8.54
CA ASP A 37 6.14 -19.42 8.12
C ASP A 37 7.21 -19.49 7.01
N ARG A 38 8.37 -19.99 7.39
CA ARG A 38 9.52 -20.11 6.50
C ARG A 38 9.30 -21.27 5.54
N VAL A 39 8.71 -21.02 4.40
CA VAL A 39 8.75 -21.97 3.29
C VAL A 39 10.20 -21.98 2.78
N ASN A 40 10.93 -23.08 3.05
CA ASN A 40 12.33 -23.28 2.67
C ASN A 40 13.34 -22.26 3.23
N GLY A 41 13.09 -21.69 4.42
CA GLY A 41 14.09 -20.85 5.11
C GLY A 41 14.18 -19.39 4.62
N THR A 42 13.43 -18.99 3.60
CA THR A 42 13.44 -17.63 3.08
C THR A 42 12.12 -16.92 3.39
N PRO A 43 12.15 -15.81 4.14
CA PRO A 43 10.95 -14.99 4.33
C PRO A 43 10.57 -14.31 3.00
N TYR A 44 9.40 -14.63 2.48
CA TYR A 44 8.94 -14.15 1.17
C TYR A 44 7.89 -13.04 1.30
N ILE A 45 8.11 -12.11 2.25
CA ILE A 45 7.16 -11.01 2.49
C ILE A 45 7.47 -9.79 1.60
N GLN A 46 8.66 -9.27 1.71
CA GLN A 46 9.06 -7.99 1.14
C GLN A 46 8.01 -6.89 1.37
N ALA A 47 7.82 -6.50 2.64
CA ALA A 47 7.00 -5.35 2.99
C ALA A 47 7.55 -4.09 2.29
N HIS A 48 6.71 -3.41 1.51
CA HIS A 48 7.12 -2.26 0.71
C HIS A 48 6.53 -0.97 1.29
N GLY A 49 5.42 -0.49 0.79
CA GLY A 49 4.77 0.71 1.33
C GLY A 49 4.04 0.45 2.63
N MET A 50 3.82 1.50 3.41
CA MET A 50 3.03 1.46 4.64
C MET A 50 2.20 2.72 4.80
N THR A 51 1.14 2.65 5.59
CA THR A 51 0.32 3.76 6.07
C THR A 51 -0.14 3.51 7.49
N ILE A 52 -0.68 4.52 8.17
CA ILE A 52 -1.09 4.46 9.57
C ILE A 52 -2.47 5.07 9.69
N ASP A 53 -3.40 4.38 10.33
CA ASP A 53 -4.76 4.87 10.55
C ASP A 53 -4.88 5.72 11.84
N SER A 54 -6.08 6.28 12.10
CA SER A 54 -6.35 7.12 13.28
C SER A 54 -6.33 6.35 14.61
N SER A 55 -6.29 5.03 14.58
CA SER A 55 -6.16 4.15 15.74
C SER A 55 -4.70 3.72 16.01
N ASP A 56 -3.75 4.31 15.28
CA ASP A 56 -2.32 3.95 15.26
C ASP A 56 -2.03 2.54 14.72
N ASP A 57 -2.99 1.87 14.07
CA ASP A 57 -2.72 0.62 13.40
C ASP A 57 -1.89 0.86 12.14
N ILE A 58 -0.86 0.04 11.97
CA ILE A 58 0.09 0.13 10.86
C ILE A 58 -0.32 -0.85 9.77
N PHE A 59 -0.54 -0.37 8.57
CA PHE A 59 -0.76 -1.21 7.41
C PHE A 59 0.46 -1.21 6.50
N TRP A 60 0.83 -2.39 5.96
CA TRP A 60 1.88 -2.52 4.97
C TRP A 60 1.43 -3.37 3.79
N ILE A 61 2.09 -3.19 2.67
CA ILE A 61 1.84 -3.95 1.45
C ILE A 61 3.00 -4.90 1.19
N GLU A 62 2.70 -6.17 1.01
CA GLU A 62 3.68 -7.20 0.71
C GLU A 62 3.82 -7.39 -0.80
N PHE A 63 5.02 -7.13 -1.30
CA PHE A 63 5.30 -7.27 -2.73
C PHE A 63 5.27 -8.74 -3.16
N TYR A 64 6.11 -9.59 -2.55
CA TYR A 64 6.12 -11.02 -2.85
C TYR A 64 5.15 -11.83 -1.99
N GLY A 65 4.87 -11.41 -0.78
CA GLY A 65 3.94 -12.08 0.12
C GLY A 65 2.48 -12.00 -0.34
N LYS A 66 2.15 -11.03 -1.19
CA LYS A 66 0.81 -10.86 -1.79
C LYS A 66 -0.31 -10.64 -0.76
N HIS A 67 0.02 -9.97 0.34
CA HIS A 67 -0.95 -9.63 1.40
C HIS A 67 -0.92 -8.14 1.70
N VAL A 68 -2.03 -7.66 2.24
CA VAL A 68 -2.08 -6.46 3.06
C VAL A 68 -1.87 -6.91 4.48
N GLY A 69 -0.86 -6.36 5.16
CA GLY A 69 -0.61 -6.65 6.57
C GLY A 69 -1.13 -5.53 7.45
N ARG A 70 -1.52 -5.86 8.67
CA ARG A 70 -1.93 -4.93 9.73
C ARG A 70 -1.21 -5.27 11.02
N LEU A 71 -0.64 -4.30 11.70
CA LEU A 71 -0.06 -4.38 13.04
C LEU A 71 -0.84 -3.46 13.96
N ASN A 72 -1.31 -3.98 15.08
CA ASN A 72 -1.73 -3.17 16.21
C ASN A 72 -0.52 -3.02 17.17
N PRO A 73 0.10 -1.82 17.27
CA PRO A 73 1.32 -1.64 18.05
C PRO A 73 1.12 -1.81 19.56
N SER A 74 -0.10 -1.58 20.07
CA SER A 74 -0.42 -1.67 21.50
C SER A 74 -0.42 -3.12 22.00
N THR A 75 -0.81 -4.06 21.13
CA THR A 75 -0.91 -5.48 21.45
C THR A 75 0.19 -6.32 20.82
N GLY A 76 0.87 -5.79 19.80
CA GLY A 76 1.80 -6.53 18.95
C GLY A 76 1.12 -7.51 17.99
N LYS A 77 -0.23 -7.53 17.94
CA LYS A 77 -0.97 -8.44 17.06
C LYS A 77 -0.78 -8.04 15.60
N MET A 78 -0.48 -9.03 14.77
CA MET A 78 -0.41 -8.89 13.31
C MET A 78 -1.48 -9.74 12.63
N ASP A 79 -2.14 -9.17 11.65
CA ASP A 79 -3.07 -9.85 10.75
C ASP A 79 -2.59 -9.69 9.31
N ARG A 80 -2.90 -10.66 8.44
CA ARG A 80 -2.51 -10.64 7.03
C ARG A 80 -3.70 -11.06 6.16
N TYR A 81 -4.03 -10.21 5.20
CA TYR A 81 -5.19 -10.35 4.31
C TYR A 81 -4.69 -10.66 2.89
N PRO A 82 -4.99 -11.82 2.30
CA PRO A 82 -4.54 -12.16 0.95
C PRO A 82 -5.18 -11.23 -0.08
N MET A 83 -4.36 -10.66 -0.99
CA MET A 83 -4.85 -9.76 -2.05
C MET A 83 -5.72 -10.47 -3.07
N ASP A 84 -5.49 -11.76 -3.27
CA ASP A 84 -6.27 -12.60 -4.18
C ASP A 84 -6.48 -13.99 -3.57
N PRO A 85 -7.48 -14.12 -2.65
CA PRO A 85 -7.73 -15.40 -1.97
C PRO A 85 -8.19 -16.50 -2.90
N GLU A 86 -8.68 -16.17 -4.09
CA GLU A 86 -9.17 -17.13 -5.08
C GLU A 86 -8.09 -17.53 -6.09
N GLY A 87 -6.91 -16.91 -6.06
CA GLY A 87 -5.80 -17.22 -6.95
C GLY A 87 -6.06 -16.92 -8.44
N LYS A 88 -6.96 -15.98 -8.71
CA LYS A 88 -7.40 -15.63 -10.08
C LYS A 88 -6.47 -14.66 -10.80
N VAL A 89 -5.67 -13.91 -10.02
CA VAL A 89 -4.78 -12.89 -10.56
C VAL A 89 -3.35 -13.40 -10.64
N TYR A 90 -2.86 -13.52 -11.85
CA TYR A 90 -1.45 -13.85 -12.08
C TYR A 90 -0.57 -12.64 -11.80
N ASN A 91 0.58 -12.83 -11.13
CA ASN A 91 1.53 -11.76 -10.78
C ASN A 91 0.93 -10.60 -9.98
N ILE A 92 0.29 -10.88 -8.85
CA ILE A 92 -0.21 -9.86 -7.94
C ILE A 92 0.93 -9.39 -7.00
N HIS A 93 1.54 -8.25 -7.31
CA HIS A 93 2.56 -7.61 -6.48
C HIS A 93 2.07 -6.23 -6.06
N GLY A 94 1.70 -6.09 -4.79
CA GLY A 94 1.29 -4.81 -4.23
C GLY A 94 2.49 -3.90 -3.93
N HIS A 95 2.28 -2.57 -3.86
CA HIS A 95 3.40 -1.66 -3.68
C HIS A 95 3.15 -0.56 -2.64
N THR A 96 2.38 0.46 -2.94
CA THR A 96 2.22 1.62 -2.08
C THR A 96 0.78 1.75 -1.62
N PRO A 97 0.50 1.86 -0.31
CA PRO A 97 -0.82 2.13 0.23
C PRO A 97 -1.04 3.60 0.57
N ASP A 98 -2.33 3.98 0.67
CA ASP A 98 -2.81 5.18 1.31
C ASP A 98 -4.26 4.98 1.80
N LEU A 99 -4.78 5.90 2.65
CA LEU A 99 -6.08 5.79 3.28
C LEU A 99 -7.10 6.74 2.68
N ASP A 100 -8.33 6.27 2.47
CA ASP A 100 -9.47 7.16 2.23
C ASP A 100 -10.07 7.67 3.56
N SER A 101 -11.06 8.57 3.50
CA SER A 101 -11.69 9.17 4.69
C SER A 101 -12.41 8.16 5.60
N LYS A 102 -12.69 6.96 5.12
CA LYS A 102 -13.25 5.82 5.88
C LYS A 102 -12.16 4.90 6.41
N GLU A 103 -10.91 5.28 6.19
CA GLU A 103 -9.73 4.48 6.54
C GLU A 103 -9.67 3.11 5.84
N ASN A 104 -10.28 2.99 4.66
CA ASN A 104 -10.01 1.87 3.79
C ASN A 104 -8.59 2.02 3.23
N VAL A 105 -7.85 0.92 3.19
CA VAL A 105 -6.46 0.92 2.68
C VAL A 105 -6.48 0.70 1.17
N TRP A 106 -6.28 1.76 0.42
CA TRP A 106 -6.07 1.69 -1.03
C TRP A 106 -4.61 1.36 -1.33
N PHE A 107 -4.35 0.59 -2.37
CA PHE A 107 -2.98 0.23 -2.76
C PHE A 107 -2.84 -0.06 -4.24
N THR A 108 -1.64 0.15 -4.75
CA THR A 108 -1.28 -0.18 -6.13
C THR A 108 -0.85 -1.64 -6.25
N VAL A 109 -1.28 -2.31 -7.33
CA VAL A 109 -0.86 -3.67 -7.70
C VAL A 109 -0.08 -3.57 -9.01
N ILE A 110 1.24 -3.43 -8.88
CA ILE A 110 2.14 -3.05 -9.98
C ILE A 110 2.02 -3.99 -11.17
N THR A 111 2.29 -5.26 -10.97
CA THR A 111 2.35 -6.24 -12.07
C THR A 111 0.98 -6.74 -12.49
N GLY A 112 -0.02 -6.58 -11.64
CA GLY A 112 -1.40 -6.96 -11.91
C GLY A 112 -2.21 -5.91 -12.66
N ASN A 113 -1.64 -4.71 -12.89
CA ASN A 113 -2.33 -3.57 -13.52
C ASN A 113 -3.65 -3.20 -12.83
N LYS A 114 -3.67 -3.20 -11.49
CA LYS A 114 -4.90 -2.97 -10.71
C LYS A 114 -4.68 -1.97 -9.59
N MET A 115 -5.78 -1.35 -9.19
CA MET A 115 -5.92 -0.74 -7.87
C MET A 115 -6.60 -1.73 -6.94
N GLY A 116 -6.06 -1.86 -5.72
CA GLY A 116 -6.67 -2.66 -4.67
C GLY A 116 -7.22 -1.77 -3.55
N VAL A 117 -8.23 -2.27 -2.84
CA VAL A 117 -8.69 -1.69 -1.58
C VAL A 117 -8.98 -2.79 -0.57
N TRP A 118 -8.43 -2.66 0.62
CA TRP A 118 -8.87 -3.38 1.80
C TRP A 118 -9.94 -2.55 2.51
N ASP A 119 -11.13 -3.08 2.60
CA ASP A 119 -12.29 -2.43 3.21
C ASP A 119 -12.27 -2.66 4.72
N ARG A 120 -12.29 -1.56 5.49
CA ARG A 120 -12.16 -1.59 6.95
C ARG A 120 -13.32 -2.30 7.66
N GLU A 121 -14.53 -2.14 7.15
CA GLU A 121 -15.73 -2.69 7.78
C GLU A 121 -15.84 -4.22 7.59
N THR A 122 -15.51 -4.66 6.38
CA THR A 122 -15.65 -6.08 5.99
C THR A 122 -14.36 -6.89 6.09
N GLU A 123 -13.22 -6.22 6.23
CA GLU A 123 -11.87 -6.78 6.17
C GLU A 123 -11.58 -7.57 4.88
N LYS A 124 -12.26 -7.21 3.78
CA LYS A 124 -12.11 -7.85 2.48
C LYS A 124 -11.34 -6.98 1.49
N ILE A 125 -10.66 -7.64 0.57
CA ILE A 125 -9.96 -6.96 -0.51
C ILE A 125 -10.78 -7.04 -1.80
N SER A 126 -10.86 -5.89 -2.50
CA SER A 126 -11.38 -5.78 -3.86
C SER A 126 -10.31 -5.25 -4.79
N LEU A 127 -10.30 -5.72 -6.03
CA LEU A 127 -9.34 -5.33 -7.07
C LEU A 127 -10.08 -4.74 -8.28
N TYR A 128 -9.58 -3.62 -8.80
CA TYR A 128 -10.14 -2.88 -9.93
C TYR A 128 -9.12 -2.76 -11.04
N GLU A 129 -9.48 -3.19 -12.25
CA GLU A 129 -8.63 -3.11 -13.44
C GLU A 129 -8.41 -1.66 -13.88
N ILE A 130 -7.16 -1.26 -14.11
CA ILE A 130 -6.82 0.06 -14.65
C ILE A 130 -7.06 0.05 -16.15
N PRO A 131 -7.74 1.08 -16.73
CA PRO A 131 -8.10 1.11 -18.15
C PRO A 131 -6.89 1.04 -19.10
N THR A 132 -5.79 1.72 -18.77
CA THR A 132 -4.55 1.64 -19.55
C THR A 132 -3.86 0.30 -19.27
N PRO A 133 -3.71 -0.58 -20.28
CA PRO A 133 -3.05 -1.86 -20.07
C PRO A 133 -1.55 -1.68 -19.80
N ASN A 134 -1.00 -2.51 -18.92
CA ASN A 134 0.41 -2.49 -18.53
C ASN A 134 0.89 -1.11 -18.03
N SER A 135 0.00 -0.38 -17.36
CA SER A 135 0.29 0.98 -16.87
C SER A 135 1.35 1.00 -15.76
N PHE A 136 1.52 -0.13 -15.05
CA PHE A 136 2.46 -0.29 -13.95
C PHE A 136 2.21 0.74 -12.84
N PRO A 137 1.06 0.66 -12.12
CA PRO A 137 0.70 1.65 -11.10
C PRO A 137 1.70 1.62 -9.95
N TYR A 138 2.18 2.81 -9.54
CA TYR A 138 3.30 2.90 -8.59
C TYR A 138 2.93 3.67 -7.33
N GLY A 139 3.27 4.95 -7.24
CA GLY A 139 2.93 5.79 -6.10
C GLY A 139 1.46 6.17 -6.09
N ILE A 140 0.88 6.32 -4.91
CA ILE A 140 -0.53 6.62 -4.64
C ILE A 140 -0.63 7.79 -3.65
N ASP A 141 -1.69 8.57 -3.72
CA ASP A 141 -2.10 9.55 -2.73
C ASP A 141 -3.61 9.77 -2.81
N VAL A 142 -4.26 10.13 -1.70
CA VAL A 142 -5.72 10.28 -1.61
C VAL A 142 -6.08 11.71 -1.20
N ASP A 143 -6.97 12.36 -1.95
CA ASP A 143 -7.44 13.70 -1.62
C ASP A 143 -8.59 13.71 -0.60
N GLN A 144 -8.93 14.91 -0.11
CA GLN A 144 -10.00 15.12 0.88
C GLN A 144 -11.41 14.79 0.35
N GLN A 145 -11.56 14.55 -0.95
CA GLN A 145 -12.80 14.14 -1.62
C GLN A 145 -12.83 12.64 -1.94
N ASP A 146 -11.90 11.88 -1.36
CA ASP A 146 -11.75 10.44 -1.58
C ASP A 146 -11.46 10.05 -3.04
N ASN A 147 -10.79 10.91 -3.79
CA ASN A 147 -10.21 10.53 -5.06
C ASN A 147 -8.82 9.96 -4.82
N VAL A 148 -8.60 8.76 -5.27
CA VAL A 148 -7.36 8.01 -5.14
C VAL A 148 -6.54 8.21 -6.40
N TYR A 149 -5.50 9.01 -6.32
CA TYR A 149 -4.56 9.30 -7.42
C TYR A 149 -3.43 8.28 -7.44
N PHE A 150 -3.01 7.87 -8.61
CA PHE A 150 -1.86 6.97 -8.75
C PHE A 150 -1.04 7.31 -10.00
N ALA A 151 0.26 7.04 -9.89
CA ALA A 151 1.19 7.24 -11.00
C ALA A 151 1.21 5.99 -11.88
N GLU A 152 0.98 6.14 -13.18
CA GLU A 152 1.14 5.08 -14.17
C GLU A 152 2.56 5.16 -14.76
N LEU A 153 3.49 4.38 -14.16
CA LEU A 153 4.93 4.47 -14.44
C LEU A 153 5.25 4.28 -15.93
N PHE A 154 4.62 3.31 -16.58
CA PHE A 154 4.78 3.04 -18.00
C PHE A 154 3.60 3.53 -18.86
N GLY A 155 2.46 3.80 -18.24
CA GLY A 155 1.29 4.39 -18.90
C GLY A 155 1.46 5.86 -19.27
N CYS A 156 2.44 6.55 -18.67
CA CYS A 156 2.66 8.00 -18.84
C CYS A 156 1.43 8.83 -18.48
N LYS A 157 0.73 8.45 -17.42
CA LYS A 157 -0.50 9.10 -16.97
C LYS A 157 -0.53 9.26 -15.45
N VAL A 158 -1.37 10.17 -15.00
CA VAL A 158 -1.94 10.14 -13.66
C VAL A 158 -3.31 9.48 -13.77
N GLY A 159 -3.46 8.33 -13.14
CA GLY A 159 -4.76 7.70 -12.97
C GLY A 159 -5.45 8.21 -11.71
N VAL A 160 -6.77 8.22 -11.72
CA VAL A 160 -7.62 8.54 -10.58
C VAL A 160 -8.75 7.54 -10.51
N ILE A 161 -9.00 6.97 -9.34
CA ILE A 161 -10.21 6.22 -9.04
C ILE A 161 -10.95 6.89 -7.89
N ASN A 162 -12.23 7.18 -8.06
CA ASN A 162 -13.04 7.70 -6.95
C ASN A 162 -13.41 6.55 -6.00
N SER A 163 -13.12 6.69 -4.71
CA SER A 163 -13.28 5.60 -3.74
C SER A 163 -14.73 5.15 -3.54
N ASN A 164 -15.71 6.03 -3.80
CA ASN A 164 -17.12 5.72 -3.63
C ASN A 164 -17.73 5.10 -4.89
N THR A 165 -17.50 5.71 -6.08
CA THR A 165 -18.11 5.29 -7.35
C THR A 165 -17.33 4.22 -8.09
N LYS A 166 -16.04 4.02 -7.75
CA LYS A 166 -15.09 3.12 -8.41
C LYS A 166 -14.83 3.47 -9.89
N GLN A 167 -15.17 4.69 -10.30
CA GLN A 167 -14.94 5.17 -11.66
C GLN A 167 -13.51 5.68 -11.83
N PHE A 168 -12.89 5.28 -12.94
CA PHE A 168 -11.56 5.73 -13.33
C PHE A 168 -11.61 6.96 -14.24
N LYS A 169 -10.59 7.81 -14.07
CA LYS A 169 -10.18 8.84 -15.04
C LYS A 169 -8.67 8.76 -15.18
N GLU A 170 -8.17 9.10 -16.36
CA GLU A 170 -6.73 9.10 -16.65
C GLU A 170 -6.35 10.42 -17.34
N TYR A 171 -5.25 11.01 -16.89
CA TYR A 171 -4.71 12.26 -17.40
C TYR A 171 -3.32 12.02 -17.97
N PRO A 172 -3.09 12.27 -19.27
CA PRO A 172 -1.79 12.06 -19.87
C PRO A 172 -0.74 13.03 -19.30
N ALA A 173 0.48 12.56 -19.14
CA ALA A 173 1.61 13.41 -18.82
C ALA A 173 1.90 14.38 -19.99
N LEU A 174 2.37 15.60 -19.67
CA LEU A 174 2.67 16.63 -20.67
C LEU A 174 3.94 16.34 -21.49
N ALA A 175 4.73 15.38 -21.09
CA ALA A 175 6.01 15.04 -21.74
C ALA A 175 6.16 13.53 -21.95
N SER A 176 6.79 13.14 -23.06
CA SER A 176 7.16 11.76 -23.39
C SER A 176 8.61 11.75 -23.91
N PRO A 177 9.46 10.77 -23.53
CA PRO A 177 9.16 9.66 -22.63
C PRO A 177 9.01 10.11 -21.17
N CYS A 178 8.13 9.48 -20.44
CA CYS A 178 7.94 9.77 -19.02
C CYS A 178 8.11 8.52 -18.16
N SER A 179 8.47 8.72 -16.91
CA SER A 179 8.50 7.69 -15.87
C SER A 179 7.95 8.32 -14.60
N MET A 180 6.63 8.22 -14.45
CA MET A 180 5.92 8.79 -13.30
C MET A 180 5.86 7.75 -12.20
N ASN A 181 6.58 7.98 -11.10
CA ASN A 181 6.64 7.03 -9.99
C ASN A 181 5.95 7.53 -8.71
N ARG A 182 5.55 8.79 -8.65
CA ARG A 182 4.88 9.35 -7.47
C ARG A 182 3.87 10.42 -7.85
N VAL A 183 2.77 10.45 -7.12
CA VAL A 183 1.80 11.55 -7.10
C VAL A 183 1.72 12.07 -5.66
N MET A 184 1.39 13.33 -5.51
CA MET A 184 1.06 13.97 -4.24
C MET A 184 -0.07 14.94 -4.49
N VAL A 185 -1.06 14.97 -3.59
CA VAL A 185 -2.17 15.92 -3.61
C VAL A 185 -2.08 16.85 -2.42
N ASP A 186 -2.53 18.10 -2.59
CA ASP A 186 -2.53 19.14 -1.55
C ASP A 186 -3.80 19.07 -0.69
#